data_8b3009c74e169c623c4ac071c2247f38
#
_entry.id   8b3009c74e169c623c4ac071c2247f38
#
_cell.length_a   1.000
_cell.length_b   1.000
_cell.length_c   1.000
_cell.angle_alpha   90.00
_cell.angle_beta   90.00
_cell.angle_gamma   90.00
#
_symmetry.space_group_name_H-M   'P 1'
#
loop_
_entity.id
_entity.type
_entity.pdbx_description
1 polymer ?
#
loop_
_entity_poly.entity_id
_entity_poly.type
_entity_poly.pdbx_seq_one_letter_code
_entity_poly.pdbx_strand_id
1 'polypeptide(L)'
;GLVADIALLVNVLFLFGTLVSFGAVLTLPGIAGLVLTLGMAVDANVIIYERVKEELRAGKGLSKAIVDGYKNAYSAIIDGQFTTFLTGVVLFLFGSGPVQGFATTLIIGIITSVLTSVFITRIIFDDRVSKGKNISFDNKFTRNFLQNTKVDFLGKKKIAYIVSGALILISLVSIFTKGFTYGVDFTGGRTYVVRFDQPVT
;
A
#
# COMPACT_ATOMS: atom_id res chain seq x y z
N GLY A 1 13.12 8.73 -5.69
CA GLY A 1 13.48 7.32 -5.89
C GLY A 1 14.34 6.80 -4.76
N LEU A 2 15.66 7.05 -4.77
CA LEU A 2 16.64 6.39 -3.89
C LEU A 2 16.30 6.42 -2.38
N VAL A 3 15.74 7.51 -1.85
CA VAL A 3 15.32 7.58 -0.43
C VAL A 3 14.11 6.67 -0.18
N ALA A 4 13.17 6.58 -1.11
CA ALA A 4 12.04 5.65 -1.00
C ALA A 4 12.50 4.19 -1.06
N ASP A 5 13.49 3.89 -1.90
CA ASP A 5 14.05 2.53 -2.02
C ASP A 5 14.77 2.12 -0.72
N ILE A 6 15.55 3.04 -0.12
CA ILE A 6 16.17 2.81 1.18
C ILE A 6 15.10 2.61 2.27
N ALA A 7 14.07 3.45 2.30
CA ALA A 7 12.99 3.33 3.26
C ALA A 7 12.25 1.98 3.11
N LEU A 8 12.04 1.52 1.87
CA LEU A 8 11.44 0.22 1.60
C LEU A 8 12.31 -0.94 2.11
N LEU A 9 13.63 -0.89 1.87
CA LEU A 9 14.55 -1.91 2.39
C LEU A 9 14.55 -1.96 3.91
N VAL A 10 14.57 -0.79 4.57
CA VAL A 10 14.49 -0.70 6.04
C VAL A 10 13.14 -1.21 6.53
N ASN A 11 12.04 -0.92 5.83
CA ASN A 11 10.72 -1.44 6.17
C ASN A 11 10.67 -2.97 6.10
N VAL A 12 11.22 -3.57 5.03
CA VAL A 12 11.33 -5.03 4.89
C VAL A 12 12.11 -5.63 6.07
N LEU A 13 13.23 -5.02 6.43
CA LEU A 13 14.06 -5.48 7.54
C LEU A 13 13.32 -5.38 8.88
N PHE A 14 12.62 -4.27 9.15
CA PHE A 14 11.83 -4.12 10.36
C PHE A 14 10.66 -5.10 10.41
N LEU A 15 10.00 -5.32 9.29
CA LEU A 15 8.87 -6.22 9.20
C LEU A 15 9.30 -7.66 9.49
N PHE A 16 10.33 -8.17 8.81
CA PHE A 16 10.85 -9.51 9.06
C PHE A 16 11.44 -9.64 10.47
N GLY A 17 12.20 -8.65 10.92
CA GLY A 17 12.76 -8.63 12.27
C GLY A 17 11.68 -8.71 13.35
N THR A 18 10.59 -7.97 13.16
CA THR A 18 9.44 -7.99 14.09
C THR A 18 8.72 -9.34 14.04
N LEU A 19 8.45 -9.90 12.85
CA LEU A 19 7.80 -11.21 12.71
C LEU A 19 8.61 -12.31 13.40
N VAL A 20 9.92 -12.35 13.20
CA VAL A 20 10.81 -13.32 13.83
C VAL A 20 10.84 -13.12 15.35
N SER A 21 10.91 -11.87 15.83
CA SER A 21 10.95 -11.55 17.26
C SER A 21 9.68 -11.99 18.01
N PHE A 22 8.52 -11.89 17.36
CA PHE A 22 7.26 -12.35 17.92
C PHE A 22 6.96 -13.84 17.68
N GLY A 23 7.86 -14.57 17.02
CA GLY A 23 7.64 -15.97 16.67
C GLY A 23 6.43 -16.19 15.75
N ALA A 24 6.10 -15.18 14.94
CA ALA A 24 4.92 -15.25 14.07
C ALA A 24 5.13 -16.29 12.96
N VAL A 25 4.15 -17.18 12.80
CA VAL A 25 4.18 -18.18 11.73
C VAL A 25 3.81 -17.55 10.40
N LEU A 26 4.72 -17.64 9.43
CA LEU A 26 4.49 -17.15 8.09
C LEU A 26 3.62 -18.14 7.31
N THR A 27 2.36 -17.78 7.11
CA THR A 27 1.39 -18.54 6.32
C THR A 27 1.33 -18.02 4.87
N LEU A 28 0.77 -18.80 3.92
CA LEU A 28 0.57 -18.33 2.55
C LEU A 28 -0.22 -17.01 2.48
N PRO A 29 -1.38 -16.86 3.17
CA PRO A 29 -2.04 -15.55 3.27
C PRO A 29 -1.19 -14.50 3.98
N GLY A 30 -0.34 -14.88 4.94
CA GLY A 30 0.61 -13.99 5.57
C GLY A 30 1.60 -13.39 4.57
N ILE A 31 2.09 -14.18 3.62
CA ILE A 31 2.94 -13.67 2.52
C ILE A 31 2.17 -12.66 1.66
N ALA A 32 0.90 -12.92 1.35
CA ALA A 32 0.06 -11.96 0.64
C ALA A 32 -0.08 -10.63 1.43
N GLY A 33 -0.25 -10.70 2.75
CA GLY A 33 -0.22 -9.54 3.64
C GLY A 33 1.09 -8.75 3.58
N LEU A 34 2.23 -9.46 3.54
CA LEU A 34 3.55 -8.84 3.34
C LEU A 34 3.62 -8.05 2.04
N VAL A 35 3.27 -8.67 0.91
CA VAL A 35 3.32 -8.01 -0.40
C VAL A 35 2.39 -6.80 -0.44
N LEU A 36 1.20 -6.92 0.14
CA LEU A 36 0.25 -5.81 0.25
C LEU A 36 0.83 -4.64 1.05
N THR A 37 1.42 -4.90 2.21
CA THR A 37 1.99 -3.83 3.07
C THR A 37 3.20 -3.17 2.46
N LEU A 38 4.02 -3.89 1.69
CA LEU A 38 5.13 -3.31 0.92
C LEU A 38 4.62 -2.32 -0.14
N GLY A 39 3.52 -2.65 -0.84
CA GLY A 39 2.86 -1.72 -1.76
C GLY A 39 2.37 -0.44 -1.05
N MET A 40 1.72 -0.58 0.10
CA MET A 40 1.25 0.56 0.90
C MET A 40 2.40 1.41 1.48
N ALA A 41 3.55 0.80 1.80
CA ALA A 41 4.72 1.53 2.28
C ALA A 41 5.28 2.48 1.20
N VAL A 42 5.28 2.05 -0.06
CA VAL A 42 5.69 2.91 -1.18
C VAL A 42 4.70 4.06 -1.37
N ASP A 43 3.39 3.79 -1.26
CA ASP A 43 2.34 4.80 -1.44
C ASP A 43 2.45 5.95 -0.42
N ALA A 44 2.72 5.65 0.84
CA ALA A 44 2.96 6.66 1.87
C ALA A 44 4.12 7.60 1.51
N ASN A 45 5.21 7.06 0.95
CA ASN A 45 6.34 7.87 0.47
C ASN A 45 5.94 8.75 -0.72
N VAL A 46 5.13 8.25 -1.64
CA VAL A 46 4.64 9.03 -2.79
C VAL A 46 3.81 10.22 -2.32
N ILE A 47 2.89 10.03 -1.38
CA ILE A 47 2.07 11.11 -0.81
C ILE A 47 2.96 12.20 -0.20
N ILE A 48 3.95 11.84 0.61
CA ILE A 48 4.89 12.79 1.21
C ILE A 48 5.62 13.58 0.12
N TYR A 49 6.17 12.89 -0.88
CA TYR A 49 6.99 13.55 -1.91
C TYR A 49 6.15 14.47 -2.80
N GLU A 50 4.92 14.11 -3.12
CA GLU A 50 4.04 15.01 -3.87
C GLU A 50 3.67 16.26 -3.06
N ARG A 51 3.41 16.12 -1.75
CA ARG A 51 3.19 17.29 -0.88
C ARG A 51 4.42 18.20 -0.80
N VAL A 52 5.63 17.62 -0.68
CA VAL A 52 6.88 18.42 -0.72
C VAL A 52 7.04 19.13 -2.05
N LYS A 53 6.71 18.48 -3.18
CA LYS A 53 6.75 19.11 -4.51
C LYS A 53 5.75 20.27 -4.63
N GLU A 54 4.55 20.13 -4.11
CA GLU A 54 3.53 21.18 -4.06
C GLU A 54 4.08 22.41 -3.33
N GLU A 55 4.71 22.22 -2.17
CA GLU A 55 5.29 23.30 -1.38
C GLU A 55 6.49 23.95 -2.08
N LEU A 56 7.32 23.18 -2.79
CA LEU A 56 8.40 23.70 -3.62
C LEU A 56 7.87 24.52 -4.80
N ARG A 57 6.80 24.07 -5.46
CA ARG A 57 6.13 24.81 -6.56
C ARG A 57 5.49 26.12 -6.07
N ALA A 58 5.07 26.15 -4.80
CA ALA A 58 4.58 27.38 -4.14
C ALA A 58 5.72 28.37 -3.81
N GLY A 59 6.99 28.07 -4.17
CA GLY A 59 8.12 28.97 -4.00
C GLY A 59 8.80 28.89 -2.64
N LYS A 60 8.48 27.90 -1.80
CA LYS A 60 9.13 27.71 -0.49
C LYS A 60 10.55 27.15 -0.66
N GLY A 61 11.46 27.58 0.23
CA GLY A 61 12.79 27.00 0.30
C GLY A 61 12.74 25.52 0.66
N LEU A 62 13.74 24.73 0.23
CA LEU A 62 13.77 23.27 0.35
C LEU A 62 13.50 22.76 1.77
N SER A 63 14.17 23.33 2.79
CA SER A 63 13.99 22.94 4.18
C SER A 63 12.54 23.12 4.66
N LYS A 64 11.96 24.29 4.37
CA LYS A 64 10.58 24.60 4.75
C LYS A 64 9.57 23.76 3.97
N ALA A 65 9.81 23.52 2.70
CA ALA A 65 8.96 22.68 1.85
C ALA A 65 8.90 21.22 2.35
N ILE A 66 10.02 20.68 2.84
CA ILE A 66 10.06 19.36 3.45
C ILE A 66 9.22 19.34 4.74
N VAL A 67 9.46 20.30 5.67
CA VAL A 67 8.70 20.36 6.93
C VAL A 67 7.19 20.46 6.69
N ASP A 68 6.79 21.40 5.83
CA ASP A 68 5.37 21.65 5.54
C ASP A 68 4.75 20.46 4.76
N GLY A 69 5.50 19.86 3.82
CA GLY A 69 5.08 18.70 3.05
C GLY A 69 4.79 17.48 3.93
N TYR A 70 5.68 17.17 4.86
CA TYR A 70 5.46 16.09 5.85
C TYR A 70 4.26 16.40 6.74
N LYS A 71 4.13 17.63 7.24
CA LYS A 71 3.01 18.05 8.07
C LYS A 71 1.66 17.88 7.35
N ASN A 72 1.61 18.28 6.07
CA ASN A 72 0.38 18.22 5.27
C ASN A 72 0.06 16.79 4.80
N ALA A 73 1.08 15.93 4.64
CA ALA A 73 0.90 14.52 4.27
C ALA A 73 0.45 13.66 5.45
N TYR A 74 0.84 14.02 6.68
CA TYR A 74 0.69 13.19 7.87
C TYR A 74 -0.76 12.75 8.13
N SER A 75 -1.70 13.67 8.09
CA SER A 75 -3.14 13.35 8.28
C SER A 75 -3.64 12.32 7.27
N ALA A 76 -3.36 12.55 5.99
CA ALA A 76 -3.80 11.64 4.92
C ALA A 76 -3.20 10.23 5.06
N ILE A 77 -1.93 10.13 5.47
CA ILE A 77 -1.26 8.84 5.68
C ILE A 77 -1.86 8.12 6.88
N ILE A 78 -2.03 8.81 8.01
CA ILE A 78 -2.58 8.19 9.21
C ILE A 78 -4.03 7.77 8.99
N ASP A 79 -4.86 8.60 8.39
CA ASP A 79 -6.28 8.28 8.13
C ASP A 79 -6.42 7.08 7.20
N GLY A 80 -5.61 7.02 6.12
CA GLY A 80 -5.59 5.90 5.20
C GLY A 80 -5.10 4.58 5.84
N GLN A 81 -4.05 4.66 6.65
CA GLN A 81 -3.48 3.49 7.31
C GLN A 81 -4.34 3.03 8.51
N PHE A 82 -5.00 3.96 9.21
CA PHE A 82 -5.84 3.63 10.36
C PHE A 82 -7.04 2.76 9.99
N THR A 83 -7.71 3.03 8.87
CA THR A 83 -8.83 2.21 8.40
C THR A 83 -8.39 0.78 8.09
N THR A 84 -7.24 0.62 7.42
CA THR A 84 -6.68 -0.70 7.11
C THR A 84 -6.18 -1.41 8.37
N PHE A 85 -5.58 -0.67 9.30
CA PHE A 85 -5.16 -1.20 10.60
C PHE A 85 -6.37 -1.73 11.40
N LEU A 86 -7.46 -0.98 11.45
CA LEU A 86 -8.70 -1.42 12.12
C LEU A 86 -9.24 -2.71 11.50
N THR A 87 -9.24 -2.79 10.16
CA THR A 87 -9.61 -4.02 9.44
C THR A 87 -8.69 -5.19 9.83
N GLY A 88 -7.39 -4.96 9.91
CA GLY A 88 -6.42 -5.96 10.37
C GLY A 88 -6.71 -6.44 11.79
N VAL A 89 -7.04 -5.53 12.72
CA VAL A 89 -7.40 -5.88 14.11
C VAL A 89 -8.68 -6.73 14.14
N VAL A 90 -9.70 -6.38 13.39
CA VAL A 90 -10.93 -7.17 13.29
C VAL A 90 -10.63 -8.57 12.76
N LEU A 91 -9.84 -8.69 11.68
CA LEU A 91 -9.43 -9.98 11.14
C LEU A 91 -8.57 -10.79 12.10
N PHE A 92 -7.76 -10.14 12.93
CA PHE A 92 -6.95 -10.83 13.96
C PHE A 92 -7.80 -11.38 15.09
N LEU A 93 -8.82 -10.61 15.54
CA LEU A 93 -9.67 -11.01 16.67
C LEU A 93 -10.70 -12.09 16.28
N PHE A 94 -11.28 -11.98 15.09
CA PHE A 94 -12.35 -12.87 14.64
C PHE A 94 -11.90 -13.93 13.63
N GLY A 95 -10.72 -13.77 13.04
CA GLY A 95 -10.13 -14.72 12.10
C GLY A 95 -9.54 -15.94 12.80
N SER A 96 -9.42 -17.01 12.06
CA SER A 96 -8.78 -18.24 12.53
C SER A 96 -7.76 -18.76 11.52
N GLY A 97 -6.73 -19.46 12.01
CA GLY A 97 -5.73 -20.11 11.17
C GLY A 97 -5.07 -19.17 10.13
N PRO A 98 -5.24 -19.45 8.83
CA PRO A 98 -4.59 -18.66 7.77
C PRO A 98 -4.98 -17.18 7.74
N VAL A 99 -6.23 -16.84 8.11
CA VAL A 99 -6.72 -15.45 8.14
C VAL A 99 -6.04 -14.66 9.25
N GLN A 100 -5.84 -15.28 10.42
CA GLN A 100 -5.12 -14.67 11.53
C GLN A 100 -3.65 -14.40 11.18
N GLY A 101 -3.01 -15.32 10.43
CA GLY A 101 -1.65 -15.12 9.92
C GLY A 101 -1.56 -13.93 8.96
N PHE A 102 -2.52 -13.78 8.06
CA PHE A 102 -2.63 -12.59 7.19
C PHE A 102 -2.80 -11.31 8.02
N ALA A 103 -3.73 -11.31 8.98
CA ALA A 103 -4.00 -10.16 9.83
C ALA A 103 -2.76 -9.72 10.64
N THR A 104 -2.00 -10.68 11.17
CA THR A 104 -0.76 -10.42 11.91
C THR A 104 0.26 -9.69 11.04
N THR A 105 0.52 -10.20 9.85
CA THR A 105 1.47 -9.56 8.92
C THR A 105 0.98 -8.19 8.44
N LEU A 106 -0.32 -8.02 8.24
CA LEU A 106 -0.93 -6.76 7.87
C LEU A 106 -0.74 -5.70 8.96
N ILE A 107 -1.05 -6.01 10.22
CA ILE A 107 -0.93 -5.09 11.36
C ILE A 107 0.53 -4.66 11.54
N ILE A 108 1.45 -5.62 11.59
CA ILE A 108 2.88 -5.34 11.76
C ILE A 108 3.40 -4.51 10.57
N GLY A 109 3.01 -4.89 9.35
CA GLY A 109 3.41 -4.20 8.13
C GLY A 109 2.94 -2.74 8.07
N ILE A 110 1.72 -2.43 8.52
CA ILE A 110 1.22 -1.06 8.59
C ILE A 110 2.04 -0.24 9.60
N ILE A 111 2.30 -0.77 10.80
CA ILE A 111 3.07 -0.07 11.82
C ILE A 111 4.48 0.23 11.33
N THR A 112 5.17 -0.77 10.77
CA THR A 112 6.54 -0.60 10.25
C THR A 112 6.58 0.33 9.04
N SER A 113 5.57 0.28 8.18
CA SER A 113 5.42 1.14 7.01
C SER A 113 5.27 2.62 7.39
N VAL A 114 4.39 2.94 8.35
CA VAL A 114 4.22 4.31 8.84
C VAL A 114 5.50 4.80 9.50
N LEU A 115 6.14 3.98 10.31
CA LEU A 115 7.39 4.32 10.98
C LEU A 115 8.49 4.63 9.95
N THR A 116 8.66 3.81 8.94
CA THR A 116 9.73 4.01 7.94
C THR A 116 9.43 5.16 7.00
N SER A 117 8.19 5.32 6.54
CA SER A 117 7.82 6.40 5.63
C SER A 117 7.82 7.78 6.27
N VAL A 118 7.44 7.89 7.54
CA VAL A 118 7.35 9.19 8.22
C VAL A 118 8.67 9.54 8.94
N PHE A 119 9.25 8.61 9.72
CA PHE A 119 10.43 8.92 10.53
C PHE A 119 11.73 8.71 9.78
N ILE A 120 11.93 7.53 9.19
CA ILE A 120 13.23 7.21 8.56
C ILE A 120 13.49 8.11 7.36
N THR A 121 12.50 8.30 6.49
CA THR A 121 12.69 9.19 5.32
C THR A 121 12.92 10.63 5.76
N ARG A 122 12.25 11.08 6.82
CA ARG A 122 12.46 12.42 7.37
C ARG A 122 13.88 12.62 7.87
N ILE A 123 14.41 11.69 8.64
CA ILE A 123 15.80 11.75 9.14
C ILE A 123 16.78 11.84 7.96
N ILE A 124 16.58 11.04 6.91
CA ILE A 124 17.43 11.06 5.71
C ILE A 124 17.36 12.41 5.00
N PHE A 125 16.18 13.01 4.90
CA PHE A 125 16.05 14.33 4.25
C PHE A 125 16.64 15.44 5.10
N ASP A 126 16.41 15.44 6.41
CA ASP A 126 16.96 16.45 7.32
C ASP A 126 18.50 16.39 7.35
N ASP A 127 19.09 15.19 7.34
CA ASP A 127 20.56 15.01 7.22
C ASP A 127 21.10 15.54 5.87
N ARG A 128 20.39 15.30 4.77
CA ARG A 128 20.82 15.78 3.47
C ARG A 128 20.70 17.29 3.32
N VAL A 129 19.65 17.88 3.87
CA VAL A 129 19.44 19.34 3.86
C VAL A 129 20.51 20.03 4.74
N SER A 130 20.80 19.49 5.93
CA SER A 130 21.83 20.04 6.83
C SER A 130 23.21 20.02 6.20
N LYS A 131 23.52 19.06 5.33
CA LYS A 131 24.76 18.95 4.55
C LYS A 131 24.79 19.81 3.27
N GLY A 132 23.75 20.64 3.05
CA GLY A 132 23.66 21.52 1.87
C GLY A 132 23.53 20.75 0.54
N LYS A 133 23.12 19.47 0.55
CA LYS A 133 22.96 18.69 -0.67
C LYS A 133 21.64 19.02 -1.35
N ASN A 134 21.71 19.31 -2.66
CA ASN A 134 20.52 19.49 -3.46
C ASN A 134 19.75 18.19 -3.57
N ILE A 135 18.47 18.22 -3.18
CA ILE A 135 17.57 17.10 -3.28
C ILE A 135 16.58 17.38 -4.42
N SER A 136 16.61 16.55 -5.46
CA SER A 136 15.62 16.60 -6.52
C SER A 136 14.54 15.55 -6.26
N PHE A 137 13.29 15.99 -6.17
CA PHE A 137 12.12 15.13 -6.05
C PHE A 137 11.58 14.70 -7.41
N ASP A 138 12.08 15.30 -8.50
CA ASP A 138 11.66 15.02 -9.87
C ASP A 138 12.73 14.24 -10.64
N ASN A 139 12.29 13.30 -11.48
CA ASN A 139 13.12 12.67 -12.50
C ASN A 139 12.85 13.38 -13.85
N LYS A 140 13.80 13.34 -14.78
CA LYS A 140 13.65 13.98 -16.14
C LYS A 140 12.37 13.55 -16.84
N PHE A 141 11.91 12.29 -16.64
CA PHE A 141 10.69 11.74 -17.23
C PHE A 141 9.41 12.20 -16.50
N THR A 142 9.46 12.39 -15.19
CA THR A 142 8.26 12.69 -14.40
C THR A 142 8.03 14.18 -14.23
N ARG A 143 9.05 15.01 -14.50
CA ARG A 143 8.99 16.46 -14.26
C ARG A 143 7.87 17.15 -15.03
N ASN A 144 7.62 16.74 -16.27
CA ASN A 144 6.61 17.34 -17.14
C ASN A 144 5.45 16.38 -17.47
N PHE A 145 5.48 15.17 -16.89
CA PHE A 145 4.43 14.18 -17.11
C PHE A 145 3.14 14.67 -16.46
N LEU A 146 2.10 14.83 -17.24
CA LEU A 146 0.78 15.32 -16.84
C LEU A 146 0.66 16.82 -16.50
N GLN A 147 1.72 17.63 -16.54
CA GLN A 147 1.60 19.08 -16.27
C GLN A 147 0.73 19.81 -17.31
N ASN A 148 0.73 19.35 -18.55
CA ASN A 148 -0.02 19.93 -19.65
C ASN A 148 -1.27 19.14 -20.04
N THR A 149 -1.71 18.22 -19.17
CA THR A 149 -2.89 17.41 -19.46
C THR A 149 -4.16 18.23 -19.33
N LYS A 150 -4.69 18.68 -20.45
CA LYS A 150 -5.99 19.37 -20.55
C LYS A 150 -7.11 18.38 -20.85
N VAL A 151 -7.27 17.37 -20.02
CA VAL A 151 -8.39 16.44 -20.16
C VAL A 151 -9.61 17.03 -19.48
N ASP A 152 -10.63 17.35 -20.27
CA ASP A 152 -11.92 17.78 -19.74
C ASP A 152 -12.70 16.58 -19.19
N PHE A 153 -12.41 16.23 -17.93
CA PHE A 153 -13.11 15.15 -17.24
C PHE A 153 -14.59 15.48 -16.98
N LEU A 154 -14.89 16.75 -16.72
CA LEU A 154 -16.26 17.19 -16.43
C LEU A 154 -17.13 17.19 -17.68
N GLY A 155 -16.59 17.58 -18.84
CA GLY A 155 -17.31 17.53 -20.11
C GLY A 155 -17.61 16.09 -20.56
N LYS A 156 -16.74 15.13 -20.22
CA LYS A 156 -16.90 13.71 -20.59
C LYS A 156 -17.62 12.85 -19.55
N LYS A 157 -18.23 13.44 -18.50
CA LYS A 157 -18.93 12.71 -17.44
C LYS A 157 -20.02 11.76 -17.95
N LYS A 158 -20.74 12.13 -19.04
CA LYS A 158 -21.77 11.24 -19.62
C LYS A 158 -21.19 9.93 -20.13
N ILE A 159 -20.00 9.95 -20.73
CA ILE A 159 -19.32 8.73 -21.19
C ILE A 159 -18.93 7.86 -19.99
N ALA A 160 -18.40 8.47 -18.92
CA ALA A 160 -18.06 7.75 -17.70
C ALA A 160 -19.29 7.07 -17.07
N TYR A 161 -20.43 7.77 -17.01
CA TYR A 161 -21.68 7.18 -16.51
C TYR A 161 -22.19 6.02 -17.37
N ILE A 162 -22.11 6.12 -18.71
CA ILE A 162 -22.51 5.05 -19.61
C ILE A 162 -21.61 3.82 -19.41
N VAL A 163 -20.28 4.01 -19.37
CA VAL A 163 -19.33 2.91 -19.19
C VAL A 163 -19.52 2.25 -17.82
N SER A 164 -19.63 3.05 -16.76
CA SER A 164 -19.86 2.51 -15.40
C SER A 164 -21.20 1.78 -15.31
N GLY A 165 -22.27 2.34 -15.88
CA GLY A 165 -23.59 1.72 -15.91
C GLY A 165 -23.58 0.40 -16.69
N ALA A 166 -22.91 0.34 -17.83
CA ALA A 166 -22.76 -0.88 -18.61
C ALA A 166 -22.00 -1.98 -17.82
N LEU A 167 -20.89 -1.60 -17.15
CA LEU A 167 -20.13 -2.54 -16.32
C LEU A 167 -20.96 -3.08 -15.15
N ILE A 168 -21.73 -2.22 -14.48
CA ILE A 168 -22.64 -2.63 -13.39
C ILE A 168 -23.71 -3.58 -13.92
N LEU A 169 -24.34 -3.27 -15.05
CA LEU A 169 -25.34 -4.15 -15.65
C LEU A 169 -24.75 -5.52 -16.03
N ILE A 170 -23.60 -5.55 -16.68
CA ILE A 170 -22.91 -6.78 -17.03
C ILE A 170 -22.60 -7.60 -15.77
N SER A 171 -22.13 -6.95 -14.71
CA SER A 171 -21.81 -7.61 -13.42
C SER A 171 -23.08 -8.20 -12.79
N LEU A 172 -24.17 -7.45 -12.73
CA LEU A 172 -25.46 -7.93 -12.19
C LEU A 172 -25.99 -9.11 -13.01
N VAL A 173 -26.03 -8.98 -14.34
CA VAL A 173 -26.47 -10.08 -15.21
C VAL A 173 -25.61 -11.32 -15.00
N SER A 174 -24.29 -11.16 -14.90
CA SER A 174 -23.38 -12.29 -14.66
C SER A 174 -23.63 -12.96 -13.31
N ILE A 175 -23.87 -12.20 -12.24
CA ILE A 175 -24.20 -12.74 -10.91
C ILE A 175 -25.51 -13.52 -10.94
N PHE A 176 -26.56 -13.00 -11.60
CA PHE A 176 -27.84 -13.68 -11.68
C PHE A 176 -27.85 -14.89 -12.61
N THR A 177 -27.03 -14.91 -13.67
CA THR A 177 -26.99 -16.01 -14.64
C THR A 177 -26.01 -17.11 -14.26
N LYS A 178 -24.82 -16.76 -13.79
CA LYS A 178 -23.75 -17.72 -13.47
C LYS A 178 -23.67 -18.03 -11.97
N GLY A 179 -24.14 -17.12 -11.10
CA GLY A 179 -23.97 -17.24 -9.65
C GLY A 179 -22.51 -17.17 -9.22
N PHE A 180 -22.26 -17.52 -7.97
CA PHE A 180 -20.92 -17.62 -7.39
C PHE A 180 -20.49 -19.08 -7.27
N THR A 181 -19.28 -19.41 -7.68
CA THR A 181 -18.67 -20.70 -7.38
C THR A 181 -17.95 -20.57 -6.03
N TYR A 182 -18.54 -21.19 -5.02
CA TYR A 182 -17.98 -21.16 -3.66
C TYR A 182 -16.87 -22.19 -3.51
N GLY A 183 -15.78 -21.82 -2.84
CA GLY A 183 -14.74 -22.74 -2.43
C GLY A 183 -15.19 -23.64 -1.29
N VAL A 184 -14.35 -24.64 -0.95
CA VAL A 184 -14.61 -25.64 0.11
C VAL A 184 -14.86 -25.02 1.49
N ASP A 185 -14.33 -23.84 1.74
CA ASP A 185 -14.49 -23.10 3.00
C ASP A 185 -15.94 -22.64 3.23
N PHE A 186 -16.70 -22.43 2.15
CA PHE A 186 -18.11 -21.99 2.19
C PHE A 186 -19.11 -23.12 1.96
N THR A 187 -18.73 -24.11 1.12
CA THR A 187 -19.62 -25.24 0.79
C THR A 187 -19.49 -26.38 1.79
N GLY A 188 -18.51 -26.33 2.66
CA GLY A 188 -18.12 -27.42 3.55
C GLY A 188 -17.40 -28.53 2.78
N GLY A 189 -16.57 -29.25 3.49
CA GLY A 189 -15.78 -30.32 2.91
C GLY A 189 -14.41 -30.43 3.59
N ARG A 190 -13.70 -31.49 3.28
CA ARG A 190 -12.32 -31.68 3.74
C ARG A 190 -11.43 -31.86 2.53
N THR A 191 -10.37 -31.08 2.46
CA THR A 191 -9.32 -31.27 1.45
C THR A 191 -8.31 -32.26 1.98
N TYR A 192 -8.07 -33.34 1.25
CA TYR A 192 -7.04 -34.33 1.57
C TYR A 192 -5.90 -34.17 0.56
N VAL A 193 -4.69 -34.03 1.06
CA VAL A 193 -3.47 -34.12 0.24
C VAL A 193 -2.95 -35.52 0.36
N VAL A 194 -3.06 -36.29 -0.73
CA VAL A 194 -2.54 -37.65 -0.80
C VAL A 194 -1.20 -37.60 -1.53
N ARG A 195 -0.16 -38.08 -0.88
CA ARG A 195 1.15 -38.23 -1.47
C ARG A 195 1.31 -39.66 -1.95
N PHE A 196 1.52 -39.83 -3.23
CA PHE A 196 1.78 -41.13 -3.82
C PHE A 196 3.29 -41.37 -3.86
N ASP A 197 3.74 -42.57 -3.50
CA ASP A 197 5.16 -42.96 -3.55
C ASP A 197 5.63 -43.28 -4.97
N GLN A 198 4.69 -43.39 -5.94
CA GLN A 198 4.98 -43.58 -7.35
C GLN A 198 4.19 -42.58 -8.19
N PRO A 199 4.74 -42.14 -9.37
CA PRO A 199 4.01 -41.26 -10.25
C PRO A 199 2.74 -41.96 -10.77
N VAL A 200 1.60 -41.34 -10.54
CA VAL A 200 0.29 -41.80 -11.05
C VAL A 200 0.08 -41.19 -12.43
N THR A 201 -0.08 -42.03 -13.45
CA THR A 201 -0.43 -41.65 -14.82
C THR A 201 -1.93 -41.39 -14.94
#